data_f2cb1b71f604f910ba81c9c1e2212e68
#
_entry.id   f2cb1b71f604f910ba81c9c1e2212e68
#
_cell.length_a   1.000
_cell.length_b   1.000
_cell.length_c   1.000
_cell.angle_alpha   90.00
_cell.angle_beta   90.00
_cell.angle_gamma   90.00
#
_symmetry.space_group_name_H-M   'P 1'
#
loop_
_entity.id
_entity.type
_entity.pdbx_description
1 polymer ?
#
loop_
_entity_poly.entity_id
_entity_poly.type
_entity_poly.pdbx_seq_one_letter_code
_entity_poly.pdbx_strand_id
1 'polypeptide(L)'
;MVGAVRTTTAGWIDEGLRALARGGPDAVRVEALAKSLGVTKGGFYGYFADRNALLEAMLDTWEQRSIDDVLENVTREGGDARTKIQRAGALTLSPELLPIDLAIRDWARRDDEVAERLRRVDNQRMALLREMIGTYFTDPVEIEARSLLAFCARIGMHFLAADPLDGTDRGEVLARTSDLVLGPRGTDDQ
;
A
#
# COMPACT_ATOMS: atom_id res chain seq x y z
N MET A 1 -35.76 -12.85 -16.97
CA MET A 1 -34.66 -12.09 -17.63
C MET A 1 -33.69 -11.69 -16.53
N VAL A 2 -32.54 -12.35 -16.48
CA VAL A 2 -31.48 -11.99 -15.52
C VAL A 2 -30.90 -10.67 -16.01
N GLY A 3 -31.06 -9.60 -15.23
CA GLY A 3 -30.54 -8.28 -15.56
C GLY A 3 -29.02 -8.38 -15.77
N ALA A 4 -28.53 -7.86 -16.91
CA ALA A 4 -27.09 -7.80 -17.18
C ALA A 4 -26.42 -7.06 -16.03
N VAL A 5 -25.50 -7.73 -15.35
CA VAL A 5 -24.64 -7.11 -14.33
C VAL A 5 -23.88 -5.99 -15.03
N ARG A 6 -24.23 -4.73 -14.74
CA ARG A 6 -23.50 -3.57 -15.26
C ARG A 6 -22.24 -3.43 -14.43
N THR A 7 -21.08 -3.75 -15.00
CA THR A 7 -19.80 -3.38 -14.40
C THR A 7 -19.63 -1.85 -14.46
N THR A 8 -18.72 -1.35 -13.66
CA THR A 8 -18.27 0.05 -13.66
C THR A 8 -16.79 0.12 -13.99
N THR A 9 -16.28 1.29 -14.35
CA THR A 9 -14.83 1.53 -14.50
C THR A 9 -14.07 1.07 -13.25
N ALA A 10 -14.57 1.44 -12.06
CA ALA A 10 -14.00 1.00 -10.78
C ALA A 10 -14.01 -0.52 -10.62
N GLY A 11 -15.09 -1.20 -11.04
CA GLY A 11 -15.16 -2.67 -10.99
C GLY A 11 -14.10 -3.37 -11.84
N TRP A 12 -13.78 -2.83 -13.02
CA TRP A 12 -12.68 -3.32 -13.86
C TRP A 12 -11.32 -3.08 -13.22
N ILE A 13 -11.10 -1.89 -12.64
CA ILE A 13 -9.86 -1.53 -11.94
C ILE A 13 -9.65 -2.45 -10.73
N ASP A 14 -10.66 -2.63 -9.89
CA ASP A 14 -10.56 -3.47 -8.70
C ASP A 14 -10.29 -4.94 -9.04
N GLU A 15 -10.94 -5.49 -10.09
CA GLU A 15 -10.63 -6.85 -10.52
C GLU A 15 -9.24 -6.94 -11.14
N GLY A 16 -8.80 -5.91 -11.88
CA GLY A 16 -7.44 -5.78 -12.40
C GLY A 16 -6.39 -5.79 -11.27
N LEU A 17 -6.59 -5.00 -10.23
CA LEU A 17 -5.72 -4.95 -9.07
C LEU A 17 -5.67 -6.29 -8.31
N ARG A 18 -6.81 -6.97 -8.18
CA ARG A 18 -6.83 -8.35 -7.62
C ARG A 18 -6.08 -9.35 -8.49
N ALA A 19 -6.19 -9.24 -9.82
CA ALA A 19 -5.43 -10.10 -10.74
C ALA A 19 -3.92 -9.82 -10.66
N LEU A 20 -3.54 -8.54 -10.61
CA LEU A 20 -2.16 -8.09 -10.41
C LEU A 20 -1.56 -8.67 -9.12
N ALA A 21 -2.28 -8.58 -8.01
CA ALA A 21 -1.85 -9.11 -6.71
C ALA A 21 -1.61 -10.62 -6.73
N ARG A 22 -2.37 -11.38 -7.55
CA ARG A 22 -2.24 -12.84 -7.66
C ARG A 22 -1.13 -13.32 -8.57
N GLY A 23 -0.78 -12.57 -9.61
CA GLY A 23 0.13 -13.09 -10.63
C GLY A 23 0.84 -12.03 -11.47
N GLY A 24 1.00 -10.83 -10.92
CA GLY A 24 1.70 -9.74 -11.59
C GLY A 24 0.95 -9.19 -12.80
N PRO A 25 1.60 -8.31 -13.59
CA PRO A 25 0.95 -7.65 -14.73
C PRO A 25 0.50 -8.64 -15.80
N ASP A 26 1.13 -9.80 -15.94
CA ASP A 26 0.75 -10.81 -16.94
C ASP A 26 -0.56 -11.54 -16.62
N ALA A 27 -1.01 -11.49 -15.36
CA ALA A 27 -2.31 -12.01 -14.95
C ALA A 27 -3.47 -11.06 -15.32
N VAL A 28 -3.19 -9.80 -15.61
CA VAL A 28 -4.20 -8.80 -16.00
C VAL A 28 -4.56 -8.99 -17.46
N ARG A 29 -5.45 -9.96 -17.76
CA ARG A 29 -5.92 -10.28 -19.11
C ARG A 29 -7.39 -9.95 -19.23
N VAL A 30 -7.74 -9.19 -20.27
CA VAL A 30 -9.12 -8.71 -20.49
C VAL A 30 -10.15 -9.85 -20.46
N GLU A 31 -9.83 -10.99 -21.09
CA GLU A 31 -10.72 -12.14 -21.12
C GLU A 31 -10.94 -12.76 -19.73
N ALA A 32 -9.86 -12.85 -18.93
CA ALA A 32 -9.92 -13.40 -17.58
C ALA A 32 -10.72 -12.48 -16.65
N LEU A 33 -10.49 -11.17 -16.75
CA LEU A 33 -11.23 -10.16 -15.98
C LEU A 33 -12.72 -10.14 -16.37
N ALA A 34 -13.03 -10.15 -17.66
CA ALA A 34 -14.41 -10.22 -18.14
C ALA A 34 -15.14 -11.47 -17.60
N LYS A 35 -14.49 -12.62 -17.64
CA LYS A 35 -15.01 -13.86 -17.08
C LYS A 35 -15.28 -13.75 -15.57
N SER A 36 -14.33 -13.18 -14.81
CA SER A 36 -14.46 -12.99 -13.37
C SER A 36 -15.62 -12.04 -13.02
N LEU A 37 -15.79 -10.97 -13.82
CA LEU A 37 -16.87 -9.99 -13.64
C LEU A 37 -18.23 -10.46 -14.18
N GLY A 38 -18.30 -11.63 -14.84
CA GLY A 38 -19.53 -12.15 -15.41
C GLY A 38 -20.04 -11.38 -16.63
N VAL A 39 -19.12 -10.73 -17.39
CA VAL A 39 -19.44 -9.91 -18.56
C VAL A 39 -18.70 -10.38 -19.80
N THR A 40 -19.04 -9.80 -20.97
CA THR A 40 -18.35 -10.12 -22.22
C THR A 40 -17.06 -9.31 -22.36
N LYS A 41 -16.07 -9.86 -23.10
CA LYS A 41 -14.85 -9.13 -23.49
C LYS A 41 -15.18 -7.81 -24.20
N GLY A 42 -16.24 -7.78 -25.03
CA GLY A 42 -16.68 -6.59 -25.74
C GLY A 42 -17.10 -5.46 -24.81
N GLY A 43 -17.64 -5.78 -23.63
CA GLY A 43 -18.00 -4.82 -22.60
C GLY A 43 -16.82 -4.00 -22.06
N PHE A 44 -15.61 -4.57 -22.08
CA PHE A 44 -14.38 -3.90 -21.65
C PHE A 44 -14.10 -2.62 -22.47
N TYR A 45 -14.26 -2.70 -23.79
CA TYR A 45 -13.94 -1.59 -24.69
C TYR A 45 -14.89 -0.39 -24.59
N GLY A 46 -15.96 -0.52 -23.82
CA GLY A 46 -16.80 0.62 -23.42
C GLY A 46 -16.21 1.45 -22.26
N TYR A 47 -15.18 0.92 -21.56
CA TYR A 47 -14.54 1.57 -20.40
C TYR A 47 -13.07 1.94 -20.68
N PHE A 48 -12.32 1.10 -21.40
CA PHE A 48 -10.90 1.28 -21.69
C PHE A 48 -10.61 1.02 -23.16
N ALA A 49 -9.73 1.85 -23.73
CA ALA A 49 -9.30 1.70 -25.12
C ALA A 49 -8.57 0.37 -25.34
N ASP A 50 -7.72 0.01 -24.40
CA ASP A 50 -6.93 -1.22 -24.43
C ASP A 50 -6.51 -1.65 -23.02
N ARG A 51 -5.73 -2.75 -22.92
CA ARG A 51 -5.19 -3.27 -21.66
C ARG A 51 -4.26 -2.27 -20.98
N ASN A 52 -3.48 -1.50 -21.74
CA ASN A 52 -2.53 -0.54 -21.17
C ASN A 52 -3.27 0.61 -20.48
N ALA A 53 -4.37 1.10 -21.08
CA ALA A 53 -5.22 2.09 -20.42
C ALA A 53 -5.80 1.57 -19.09
N LEU A 54 -6.11 0.29 -18.97
CA LEU A 54 -6.50 -0.30 -17.69
C LEU A 54 -5.34 -0.35 -16.71
N LEU A 55 -4.13 -0.77 -17.15
CA LEU A 55 -2.95 -0.82 -16.29
C LEU A 55 -2.59 0.56 -15.73
N GLU A 56 -2.65 1.60 -16.54
CA GLU A 56 -2.47 2.98 -16.09
C GLU A 56 -3.50 3.39 -15.04
N ALA A 57 -4.78 3.13 -15.29
CA ALA A 57 -5.85 3.44 -14.33
C ALA A 57 -5.72 2.64 -13.02
N MET A 58 -5.19 1.42 -13.08
CA MET A 58 -4.88 0.62 -11.89
C MET A 58 -3.73 1.24 -11.08
N LEU A 59 -2.67 1.69 -11.74
CA LEU A 59 -1.53 2.37 -11.10
C LEU A 59 -1.98 3.70 -10.47
N ASP A 60 -2.76 4.51 -11.18
CA ASP A 60 -3.33 5.76 -10.66
C ASP A 60 -4.17 5.50 -9.39
N THR A 61 -5.02 4.46 -9.43
CA THR A 61 -5.83 4.07 -8.28
C THR A 61 -4.98 3.57 -7.10
N TRP A 62 -3.91 2.83 -7.37
CA TRP A 62 -2.99 2.38 -6.33
C TRP A 62 -2.22 3.56 -5.71
N GLU A 63 -1.72 4.51 -6.52
CA GLU A 63 -1.05 5.72 -6.03
C GLU A 63 -2.00 6.50 -5.10
N GLN A 64 -3.24 6.75 -5.53
CA GLN A 64 -4.26 7.45 -4.73
C GLN A 64 -4.53 6.71 -3.40
N ARG A 65 -4.83 5.41 -3.45
CA ARG A 65 -5.11 4.61 -2.23
C ARG A 65 -3.91 4.54 -1.29
N SER A 66 -2.71 4.57 -1.83
CA SER A 66 -1.46 4.47 -1.05
C SER A 66 -1.11 5.73 -0.29
N ILE A 67 -1.57 6.88 -0.73
CA ILE A 67 -1.21 8.19 -0.17
C ILE A 67 -2.45 8.95 0.29
N ASP A 68 -3.34 9.32 -0.62
CA ASP A 68 -4.44 10.23 -0.32
C ASP A 68 -5.42 9.61 0.68
N ASP A 69 -5.83 8.35 0.46
CA ASP A 69 -6.75 7.66 1.36
C ASP A 69 -6.11 7.42 2.74
N VAL A 70 -4.81 7.12 2.80
CA VAL A 70 -4.06 6.95 4.06
C VAL A 70 -3.98 8.27 4.80
N LEU A 71 -3.60 9.35 4.12
CA LEU A 71 -3.45 10.68 4.71
C LEU A 71 -4.80 11.21 5.21
N GLU A 72 -5.87 11.07 4.42
CA GLU A 72 -7.23 11.46 4.82
C GLU A 72 -7.70 10.72 6.08
N ASN A 73 -7.51 9.40 6.13
CA ASN A 73 -7.89 8.60 7.29
C ASN A 73 -7.09 8.99 8.54
N VAL A 74 -5.77 9.15 8.42
CA VAL A 74 -4.90 9.54 9.53
C VAL A 74 -5.27 10.93 10.06
N THR A 75 -5.60 11.86 9.17
CA THR A 75 -5.98 13.24 9.54
C THR A 75 -7.36 13.28 10.19
N ARG A 76 -8.34 12.59 9.61
CA ARG A 76 -9.73 12.57 10.09
C ARG A 76 -9.86 11.99 11.49
N GLU A 77 -9.15 10.91 11.78
CA GLU A 77 -9.25 10.22 13.07
C GLU A 77 -8.38 10.87 14.15
N GLY A 78 -7.42 11.73 13.79
CA GLY A 78 -6.58 12.46 14.73
C GLY A 78 -5.65 11.55 15.54
N GLY A 79 -5.30 12.00 16.75
CA GLY A 79 -4.38 11.33 17.67
C GLY A 79 -2.98 11.93 17.64
N ASP A 80 -2.12 11.44 18.55
CA ASP A 80 -0.71 11.79 18.58
C ASP A 80 0.06 11.21 17.39
N ALA A 81 1.29 11.64 17.16
CA ALA A 81 2.08 11.19 16.02
C ALA A 81 2.33 9.67 16.04
N ARG A 82 2.49 9.05 17.23
CA ARG A 82 2.64 7.59 17.37
C ARG A 82 1.40 6.86 16.86
N THR A 83 0.21 7.28 17.30
CA THR A 83 -1.06 6.73 16.83
C THR A 83 -1.22 6.89 15.32
N LYS A 84 -0.85 8.06 14.79
CA LYS A 84 -0.88 8.34 13.34
C LYS A 84 0.06 7.42 12.56
N ILE A 85 1.31 7.23 13.03
CA ILE A 85 2.29 6.32 12.40
C ILE A 85 1.79 4.87 12.40
N GLN A 86 1.25 4.39 13.52
CA GLN A 86 0.70 3.04 13.63
C GLN A 86 -0.48 2.84 12.67
N ARG A 87 -1.38 3.83 12.59
CA ARG A 87 -2.53 3.81 11.69
C ARG A 87 -2.13 3.85 10.23
N ALA A 88 -1.24 4.77 9.85
CA ALA A 88 -0.71 4.85 8.48
C ALA A 88 -0.07 3.52 8.07
N GLY A 89 0.71 2.92 8.96
CA GLY A 89 1.29 1.60 8.72
C GLY A 89 0.24 0.49 8.58
N ALA A 90 -0.82 0.50 9.39
CA ALA A 90 -1.89 -0.48 9.31
C ALA A 90 -2.70 -0.36 8.00
N LEU A 91 -2.97 0.86 7.53
CA LEU A 91 -3.67 1.10 6.26
C LEU A 91 -2.82 0.71 5.05
N THR A 92 -1.55 1.09 5.04
CA THR A 92 -0.61 0.76 3.95
C THR A 92 -0.40 -0.76 3.81
N LEU A 93 -0.46 -1.49 4.92
CA LEU A 93 -0.28 -2.94 4.98
C LEU A 93 -1.60 -3.67 5.18
N SER A 94 -2.72 -3.05 4.81
CA SER A 94 -4.01 -3.72 4.86
C SER A 94 -4.02 -4.97 3.97
N PRO A 95 -4.84 -5.98 4.28
CA PRO A 95 -4.99 -7.17 3.45
C PRO A 95 -5.39 -6.87 2.01
N GLU A 96 -6.00 -5.71 1.77
CA GLU A 96 -6.43 -5.25 0.45
C GLU A 96 -5.30 -4.60 -0.33
N LEU A 97 -4.50 -3.72 0.30
CA LEU A 97 -3.50 -2.91 -0.39
C LEU A 97 -2.13 -3.58 -0.48
N LEU A 98 -1.72 -4.28 0.57
CA LEU A 98 -0.38 -4.88 0.65
C LEU A 98 -0.06 -5.86 -0.51
N PRO A 99 -0.94 -6.81 -0.89
CA PRO A 99 -0.63 -7.72 -2.00
C PRO A 99 -0.45 -6.99 -3.33
N ILE A 100 -1.17 -5.88 -3.52
CA ILE A 100 -1.05 -5.01 -4.70
C ILE A 100 0.30 -4.29 -4.67
N ASP A 101 0.66 -3.69 -3.53
CA ASP A 101 1.92 -2.97 -3.35
C ASP A 101 3.13 -3.88 -3.63
N LEU A 102 3.12 -5.10 -3.10
CA LEU A 102 4.19 -6.08 -3.35
C LEU A 102 4.28 -6.49 -4.83
N ALA A 103 3.15 -6.68 -5.50
CA ALA A 103 3.12 -7.00 -6.93
C ALA A 103 3.64 -5.84 -7.79
N ILE A 104 3.34 -4.59 -7.42
CA ILE A 104 3.87 -3.40 -8.10
C ILE A 104 5.37 -3.26 -7.86
N ARG A 105 5.88 -3.55 -6.66
CA ARG A 105 7.33 -3.57 -6.38
C ARG A 105 8.07 -4.60 -7.23
N ASP A 106 7.49 -5.78 -7.44
CA ASP A 106 8.09 -6.78 -8.34
C ASP A 106 8.01 -6.34 -9.81
N TRP A 107 6.89 -5.74 -10.24
CA TRP A 107 6.75 -5.19 -11.58
C TRP A 107 7.73 -4.05 -11.85
N ALA A 108 7.91 -3.12 -10.92
CA ALA A 108 8.87 -2.00 -11.00
C ALA A 108 10.33 -2.43 -11.23
N ARG A 109 10.69 -3.66 -10.92
CA ARG A 109 12.04 -4.21 -11.20
C ARG A 109 12.31 -4.44 -12.68
N ARG A 110 11.27 -4.43 -13.51
CA ARG A 110 11.30 -4.79 -14.94
C ARG A 110 10.67 -3.74 -15.83
N ASP A 111 10.22 -2.62 -15.25
CA ASP A 111 9.48 -1.57 -15.94
C ASP A 111 9.82 -0.21 -15.31
N ASP A 112 10.51 0.61 -16.07
CA ASP A 112 11.04 1.90 -15.58
C ASP A 112 9.94 2.91 -15.28
N GLU A 113 8.81 2.88 -16.00
CA GLU A 113 7.68 3.78 -15.76
C GLU A 113 7.00 3.43 -14.43
N VAL A 114 6.83 2.14 -14.16
CA VAL A 114 6.30 1.66 -12.88
C VAL A 114 7.29 1.91 -11.73
N ALA A 115 8.59 1.79 -11.98
CA ALA A 115 9.63 2.12 -11.00
C ALA A 115 9.58 3.60 -10.60
N GLU A 116 9.36 4.50 -11.55
CA GLU A 116 9.23 5.92 -11.28
C GLU A 116 7.95 6.24 -10.47
N ARG A 117 6.83 5.56 -10.76
CA ARG A 117 5.60 5.69 -9.96
C ARG A 117 5.81 5.19 -8.53
N LEU A 118 6.44 4.02 -8.37
CA LEU A 118 6.78 3.48 -7.05
C LEU A 118 7.69 4.44 -6.26
N ARG A 119 8.70 5.02 -6.92
CA ARG A 119 9.60 5.99 -6.30
C ARG A 119 8.84 7.22 -5.79
N ARG A 120 7.86 7.74 -6.55
CA ARG A 120 7.02 8.85 -6.09
C ARG A 120 6.22 8.49 -4.84
N VAL A 121 5.57 7.32 -4.84
CA VAL A 121 4.78 6.84 -3.70
C VAL A 121 5.66 6.63 -2.47
N ASP A 122 6.82 5.99 -2.62
CA ASP A 122 7.73 5.76 -1.49
C ASP A 122 8.31 7.07 -0.94
N ASN A 123 8.62 8.06 -1.80
CA ASN A 123 9.04 9.39 -1.37
C ASN A 123 7.95 10.11 -0.55
N GLN A 124 6.69 10.02 -0.96
CA GLN A 124 5.57 10.61 -0.21
C GLN A 124 5.36 9.91 1.14
N ARG A 125 5.43 8.59 1.19
CA ARG A 125 5.37 7.81 2.43
C ARG A 125 6.52 8.18 3.40
N MET A 126 7.73 8.31 2.86
CA MET A 126 8.89 8.74 3.66
C MET A 126 8.74 10.19 4.14
N ALA A 127 8.20 11.10 3.32
CA ALA A 127 7.94 12.48 3.75
C ALA A 127 6.94 12.51 4.91
N LEU A 128 5.85 11.73 4.84
CA LEU A 128 4.87 11.61 5.91
C LEU A 128 5.49 11.06 7.20
N LEU A 129 6.34 10.03 7.10
CA LEU A 129 7.05 9.50 8.27
C LEU A 129 7.98 10.52 8.90
N ARG A 130 8.76 11.27 8.10
CA ARG A 130 9.64 12.35 8.59
C ARG A 130 8.86 13.43 9.31
N GLU A 131 7.74 13.86 8.77
CA GLU A 131 6.85 14.83 9.41
C GLU A 131 6.39 14.34 10.78
N MET A 132 5.84 13.13 10.85
CA MET A 132 5.33 12.56 12.10
C MET A 132 6.44 12.31 13.12
N ILE A 133 7.61 11.79 12.72
CA ILE A 133 8.75 11.53 13.61
C ILE A 133 9.39 12.84 14.06
N GLY A 134 9.40 13.86 13.19
CA GLY A 134 9.88 15.20 13.51
C GLY A 134 9.10 15.91 14.61
N THR A 135 7.93 15.40 15.02
CA THR A 135 7.22 15.90 16.21
C THR A 135 7.85 15.45 17.53
N TYR A 136 8.69 14.41 17.53
CA TYR A 136 9.38 13.87 18.71
C TYR A 136 10.88 14.15 18.72
N PHE A 137 11.49 14.31 17.54
CA PHE A 137 12.94 14.45 17.37
C PHE A 137 13.25 15.71 16.57
N THR A 138 14.36 16.35 16.87
CA THR A 138 14.79 17.59 16.19
C THR A 138 16.03 17.43 15.34
N ASP A 139 16.84 16.38 15.58
CA ASP A 139 18.00 16.06 14.75
C ASP A 139 17.55 15.47 13.41
N PRO A 140 17.86 16.13 12.28
CA PRO A 140 17.42 15.66 10.96
C PRO A 140 18.01 14.30 10.59
N VAL A 141 19.19 13.94 11.04
CA VAL A 141 19.81 12.62 10.78
C VAL A 141 19.08 11.53 11.57
N GLU A 142 18.69 11.81 12.80
CA GLU A 142 17.91 10.88 13.63
C GLU A 142 16.50 10.69 13.06
N ILE A 143 15.83 11.76 12.62
CA ILE A 143 14.53 11.70 11.94
C ILE A 143 14.61 10.80 10.71
N GLU A 144 15.62 11.00 9.85
CA GLU A 144 15.82 10.20 8.65
C GLU A 144 16.06 8.72 8.98
N ALA A 145 16.95 8.44 9.94
CA ALA A 145 17.29 7.07 10.33
C ALA A 145 16.06 6.32 10.88
N ARG A 146 15.27 6.96 11.74
CA ARG A 146 14.05 6.38 12.31
C ARG A 146 12.96 6.18 11.24
N SER A 147 12.80 7.14 10.34
CA SER A 147 11.86 7.02 9.22
C SER A 147 12.21 5.84 8.31
N LEU A 148 13.49 5.70 7.98
CA LEU A 148 13.99 4.59 7.18
C LEU A 148 13.78 3.25 7.89
N LEU A 149 14.10 3.15 9.18
CA LEU A 149 13.88 1.93 9.96
C LEU A 149 12.40 1.54 10.03
N ALA A 150 11.51 2.52 10.28
CA ALA A 150 10.07 2.29 10.30
C ALA A 150 9.57 1.75 8.95
N PHE A 151 9.99 2.38 7.87
CA PHE A 151 9.61 1.99 6.51
C PHE A 151 10.15 0.61 6.15
N CYS A 152 11.45 0.38 6.36
CA CYS A 152 12.11 -0.89 6.03
C CYS A 152 11.57 -2.05 6.86
N ALA A 153 11.34 -1.88 8.15
CA ALA A 153 10.78 -2.92 9.01
C ALA A 153 9.40 -3.37 8.52
N ARG A 154 8.57 -2.42 8.08
CA ARG A 154 7.22 -2.71 7.57
C ARG A 154 7.23 -3.47 6.26
N ILE A 155 8.01 -3.02 5.29
CA ILE A 155 8.12 -3.66 3.97
C ILE A 155 8.92 -4.97 4.07
N GLY A 156 10.06 -4.93 4.77
CA GLY A 156 11.01 -6.04 4.86
C GLY A 156 10.41 -7.32 5.47
N MET A 157 9.48 -7.18 6.39
CA MET A 157 8.78 -8.33 6.99
C MET A 157 8.12 -9.26 5.98
N HIS A 158 7.67 -8.73 4.83
CA HIS A 158 6.98 -9.52 3.80
C HIS A 158 7.96 -10.26 2.89
N PHE A 159 9.24 -9.95 2.98
CA PHE A 159 10.31 -10.62 2.26
C PHE A 159 11.13 -11.57 3.15
N LEU A 160 10.91 -11.53 4.47
CA LEU A 160 11.56 -12.45 5.40
C LEU A 160 10.89 -13.83 5.34
N ALA A 161 11.69 -14.84 5.04
CA ALA A 161 11.29 -16.24 5.10
C ALA A 161 11.61 -16.90 6.47
N ALA A 162 11.99 -16.08 7.47
CA ALA A 162 12.27 -16.56 8.81
C ALA A 162 10.98 -16.86 9.59
N ASP A 163 10.99 -17.95 10.32
CA ASP A 163 9.93 -18.28 11.26
C ASP A 163 9.95 -17.29 12.44
N PRO A 164 8.78 -16.92 12.98
CA PRO A 164 8.74 -16.15 14.21
C PRO A 164 9.33 -16.95 15.39
N LEU A 165 9.84 -16.24 16.39
CA LEU A 165 10.27 -16.89 17.63
C LEU A 165 9.07 -17.56 18.29
N ASP A 166 9.26 -18.82 18.74
CA ASP A 166 8.21 -19.60 19.39
C ASP A 166 7.54 -18.82 20.52
N GLY A 167 6.21 -18.81 20.52
CA GLY A 167 5.41 -18.13 21.52
C GLY A 167 5.26 -16.62 21.33
N THR A 168 5.76 -16.05 20.22
CA THR A 168 5.58 -14.63 19.90
C THR A 168 4.46 -14.41 18.87
N ASP A 169 3.62 -13.40 19.11
CA ASP A 169 2.65 -12.90 18.14
C ASP A 169 3.29 -11.86 17.22
N ARG A 170 3.08 -12.01 15.91
CA ARG A 170 3.67 -11.12 14.91
C ARG A 170 3.19 -9.67 15.04
N GLY A 171 1.94 -9.47 15.47
CA GLY A 171 1.39 -8.14 15.72
C GLY A 171 2.03 -7.48 16.93
N GLU A 172 2.29 -8.25 18.00
CA GLU A 172 2.99 -7.78 19.19
C GLU A 172 4.44 -7.37 18.87
N VAL A 173 5.15 -8.20 18.08
CA VAL A 173 6.51 -7.87 17.61
C VAL A 173 6.53 -6.58 16.82
N LEU A 174 5.55 -6.37 15.94
CA LEU A 174 5.44 -5.13 15.16
C LEU A 174 5.14 -3.91 16.02
N ALA A 175 4.25 -4.04 16.98
CA ALA A 175 3.97 -2.97 17.92
C ALA A 175 5.24 -2.60 18.69
N ARG A 176 5.99 -3.61 19.15
CA ARG A 176 7.28 -3.39 19.83
C ARG A 176 8.34 -2.75 18.93
N THR A 177 8.40 -3.15 17.66
CA THR A 177 9.29 -2.50 16.69
C THR A 177 8.97 -1.02 16.52
N SER A 178 7.68 -0.66 16.48
CA SER A 178 7.25 0.74 16.46
C SER A 178 7.69 1.50 17.71
N ASP A 179 7.62 0.89 18.90
CA ASP A 179 8.11 1.49 20.14
C ASP A 179 9.63 1.70 20.13
N LEU A 180 10.40 0.77 19.55
CA LEU A 180 11.85 0.93 19.40
C LEU A 180 12.20 2.07 18.45
N VAL A 181 11.44 2.25 17.37
CA VAL A 181 11.65 3.35 16.40
C VAL A 181 11.31 4.71 17.01
N LEU A 182 10.21 4.79 17.78
CA LEU A 182 9.71 6.07 18.33
C LEU A 182 10.25 6.40 19.73
N GLY A 183 11.01 5.48 20.32
CA GLY A 183 11.46 5.60 21.71
C GLY A 183 10.36 5.21 22.72
N PRO A 184 10.70 5.10 24.02
CA PRO A 184 9.72 4.82 25.05
C PRO A 184 8.65 5.92 25.07
N ARG A 185 7.41 5.56 25.44
CA ARG A 185 6.39 6.56 25.73
C ARG A 185 6.95 7.46 26.82
N GLY A 186 7.04 8.76 26.57
CA GLY A 186 7.36 9.71 27.61
C GLY A 186 6.42 9.43 28.78
N THR A 187 6.97 9.14 29.94
CA THR A 187 6.22 9.28 31.19
C THR A 187 5.92 10.76 31.27
N ASP A 188 4.66 11.14 31.02
CA ASP A 188 4.19 12.48 31.33
C ASP A 188 4.64 12.75 32.78
N ASP A 189 5.57 13.71 32.95
CA ASP A 189 5.94 14.22 34.24
C ASP A 189 4.66 14.73 34.90
N GLN A 190 4.33 14.11 36.05
CA GLN A 190 3.27 14.54 36.97
C GLN A 190 3.54 15.94 37.50
#